data_f0bf02aa53304aff6e97d2c634492bd0
#
_entry.id   f0bf02aa53304aff6e97d2c634492bd0
#
_cell.length_a   1.000
_cell.length_b   1.000
_cell.length_c   1.000
_cell.angle_alpha   90.00
_cell.angle_beta   90.00
_cell.angle_gamma   90.00
#
_symmetry.space_group_name_H-M   'P 1'
#
loop_
_entity.id
_entity.type
_entity.pdbx_description
1 polymer ?
#
loop_
_entity_poly.entity_id
_entity_poly.type
_entity_poly.pdbx_seq_one_letter_code
_entity_poly.pdbx_strand_id
1 'polypeptide(L)'
;MAETTVQTIKAGYLPPYGVKDMPEPPPGNFKSIMRTIGPGAIMLSLSIGSGEWLMGPASAVLYGPMLMWITTIACITQTFFNLECIRYAAFCGEPMMIGYNRLRPGRGLWGPVWIITCVVCIGPGWAITSATAWSAILLNRMPGATDSTYVIVWGMILTGICLFMLLWGKSVENTLEKISWAIVAFIVFSLLYLVIIYVPGESILNTTKGFFMFGAIPEGADPVLLGGFAAYSAAGGIFNISASNWFRDKGYGMGKEVGFISGAIGGEKVSVAPTGIAFRPTQENLRRWKGWLRFARIDQWILFGFGCWLGMWLTVTFAVGMIPPGTKLAGWAVAAYQGEAMRKILGTPGWVWVHLIGFWVLFGTQLAVTDAASRQMSDMMYNLFPNLRKWIKEDIRLIYYIVFCLIVIWIILLVSVVKLPFTYILIASNIAGFVFVYGGIQTLVVNNKFLPKAIRPNWFENLMIACLVIFYGIFSLFAMNKAAGSLGMSILLAFYILVLVLALVDFAKRKEEGYPE
;
A
#
# COMPACT_ATOMS: atom_id res chain seq x y z
N MET A 1 -48.30 4.17 -7.99
CA MET A 1 -46.84 3.80 -8.06
C MET A 1 -46.54 3.06 -6.77
N ALA A 2 -46.26 1.75 -6.85
CA ALA A 2 -45.90 0.98 -5.67
C ALA A 2 -44.53 1.51 -5.20
N GLU A 3 -44.45 2.01 -3.96
CA GLU A 3 -43.18 2.26 -3.29
C GLU A 3 -42.41 0.94 -3.22
N THR A 4 -41.44 0.79 -4.09
CA THR A 4 -40.49 -0.31 -4.00
C THR A 4 -39.68 -0.08 -2.71
N THR A 5 -40.07 -0.76 -1.64
CA THR A 5 -39.35 -0.76 -0.36
C THR A 5 -37.91 -1.18 -0.66
N VAL A 6 -36.98 -0.22 -0.64
CA VAL A 6 -35.55 -0.48 -0.84
C VAL A 6 -35.10 -1.40 0.28
N GLN A 7 -34.83 -2.65 -0.05
CA GLN A 7 -34.32 -3.62 0.92
C GLN A 7 -32.96 -3.16 1.43
N THR A 8 -32.78 -3.12 2.74
CA THR A 8 -31.56 -2.69 3.38
C THR A 8 -31.04 -3.72 4.39
N ILE A 9 -29.73 -3.73 4.62
CA ILE A 9 -29.06 -4.58 5.61
C ILE A 9 -28.36 -3.67 6.61
N LYS A 10 -28.80 -3.66 7.87
CA LYS A 10 -28.16 -2.89 8.94
C LYS A 10 -26.79 -3.49 9.26
N ALA A 11 -25.74 -2.67 9.38
CA ALA A 11 -24.40 -3.06 9.72
C ALA A 11 -23.66 -1.97 10.49
N GLY A 12 -23.50 -2.16 11.80
CA GLY A 12 -22.74 -1.28 12.68
C GLY A 12 -23.26 0.17 12.76
N TYR A 13 -22.32 1.10 12.89
CA TYR A 13 -22.56 2.52 13.23
C TYR A 13 -22.69 3.47 12.01
N LEU A 14 -22.68 2.94 10.81
CA LEU A 14 -22.96 3.71 9.58
C LEU A 14 -24.35 3.35 9.02
N PRO A 15 -24.86 4.12 8.05
CA PRO A 15 -26.11 3.79 7.39
C PRO A 15 -26.15 2.37 6.83
N PRO A 16 -27.34 1.73 6.74
CA PRO A 16 -27.47 0.37 6.24
C PRO A 16 -27.01 0.24 4.79
N TYR A 17 -26.58 -0.95 4.40
CA TYR A 17 -26.29 -1.27 3.00
C TYR A 17 -27.59 -1.31 2.19
N GLY A 18 -27.55 -0.80 0.94
CA GLY A 18 -28.51 -1.18 -0.08
C GLY A 18 -28.34 -2.65 -0.47
N VAL A 19 -29.33 -3.25 -1.10
CA VAL A 19 -29.27 -4.65 -1.55
C VAL A 19 -29.47 -4.72 -3.05
N LYS A 20 -28.53 -5.39 -3.74
CA LYS A 20 -28.61 -5.77 -5.15
C LYS A 20 -27.99 -7.14 -5.37
N ASP A 21 -28.26 -7.74 -6.52
CA ASP A 21 -27.56 -8.96 -6.92
C ASP A 21 -26.10 -8.65 -7.34
N MET A 22 -25.24 -9.61 -7.06
CA MET A 22 -23.82 -9.50 -7.41
C MET A 22 -23.62 -9.53 -8.93
N PRO A 23 -22.85 -8.60 -9.52
CA PRO A 23 -22.52 -8.64 -10.94
C PRO A 23 -21.80 -9.94 -11.35
N GLU A 24 -22.01 -10.36 -12.60
CA GLU A 24 -21.29 -11.51 -13.14
C GLU A 24 -19.78 -11.25 -13.20
N PRO A 25 -18.96 -12.20 -12.74
CA PRO A 25 -17.52 -12.14 -12.91
C PRO A 25 -17.14 -12.36 -14.38
N PRO A 26 -15.98 -11.84 -14.83
CA PRO A 26 -15.47 -12.16 -16.15
C PRO A 26 -15.27 -13.68 -16.34
N PRO A 27 -15.30 -14.18 -17.60
CA PRO A 27 -15.01 -15.59 -17.88
C PRO A 27 -13.63 -16.00 -17.34
N GLY A 28 -13.53 -17.19 -16.74
CA GLY A 28 -12.30 -17.69 -16.11
C GLY A 28 -11.21 -18.19 -17.07
N ASN A 29 -11.22 -17.79 -18.36
CA ASN A 29 -10.19 -18.14 -19.33
C ASN A 29 -8.95 -17.23 -19.21
N PHE A 30 -7.80 -17.67 -19.71
CA PHE A 30 -6.52 -16.97 -19.61
C PHE A 30 -6.59 -15.53 -20.14
N LYS A 31 -7.23 -15.31 -21.30
CA LYS A 31 -7.37 -13.99 -21.91
C LYS A 31 -8.18 -13.04 -21.03
N SER A 32 -9.21 -13.53 -20.37
CA SER A 32 -10.02 -12.74 -19.45
C SER A 32 -9.25 -12.44 -18.16
N ILE A 33 -8.52 -13.43 -17.62
CA ILE A 33 -7.64 -13.21 -16.46
C ILE A 33 -6.66 -12.08 -16.75
N MET A 34 -5.91 -12.15 -17.86
CA MET A 34 -4.93 -11.13 -18.24
C MET A 34 -5.52 -9.72 -18.47
N ARG A 35 -6.81 -9.62 -18.80
CA ARG A 35 -7.51 -8.33 -18.92
C ARG A 35 -8.08 -7.81 -17.60
N THR A 36 -8.28 -8.70 -16.65
CA THR A 36 -8.92 -8.38 -15.38
C THR A 36 -7.89 -8.06 -14.29
N ILE A 37 -6.70 -8.67 -14.33
CA ILE A 37 -5.62 -8.33 -13.41
C ILE A 37 -5.20 -6.88 -13.62
N GLY A 38 -5.13 -6.09 -12.56
CA GLY A 38 -4.83 -4.66 -12.64
C GLY A 38 -4.57 -4.00 -11.29
N PRO A 39 -5.47 -4.12 -10.30
CA PRO A 39 -5.22 -3.59 -8.97
C PRO A 39 -3.90 -4.08 -8.37
N GLY A 40 -3.53 -5.35 -8.60
CA GLY A 40 -2.24 -5.92 -8.21
C GLY A 40 -1.04 -5.27 -8.90
N ALA A 41 -1.18 -4.78 -10.14
CA ALA A 41 -0.10 -4.07 -10.83
C ALA A 41 0.15 -2.67 -10.22
N ILE A 42 -0.92 -1.96 -9.82
CA ILE A 42 -0.81 -0.70 -9.09
C ILE A 42 -0.14 -0.97 -7.72
N MET A 43 -0.61 -2.00 -7.02
CA MET A 43 -0.03 -2.43 -5.76
C MET A 43 1.45 -2.79 -5.90
N LEU A 44 1.83 -3.51 -6.97
CA LEU A 44 3.22 -3.86 -7.24
C LEU A 44 4.08 -2.63 -7.55
N SER A 45 3.59 -1.69 -8.36
CA SER A 45 4.30 -0.43 -8.64
C SER A 45 4.48 0.45 -7.39
N LEU A 46 3.50 0.43 -6.48
CA LEU A 46 3.61 1.08 -5.18
C LEU A 46 4.66 0.41 -4.30
N SER A 47 4.69 -0.92 -4.33
CA SER A 47 5.50 -1.75 -3.44
C SER A 47 6.96 -1.84 -3.87
N ILE A 48 7.24 -2.03 -5.19
CA ILE A 48 8.65 -1.92 -5.67
C ILE A 48 9.07 -0.45 -5.55
N GLY A 49 9.44 -0.06 -4.34
CA GLY A 49 9.64 1.32 -3.93
C GLY A 49 10.78 1.49 -2.93
N SER A 50 10.53 2.28 -1.91
CA SER A 50 11.55 2.58 -0.89
C SER A 50 11.95 1.36 -0.05
N GLY A 51 11.07 0.40 0.12
CA GLY A 51 11.39 -0.88 0.77
C GLY A 51 12.43 -1.64 -0.03
N GLU A 52 12.13 -1.89 -1.28
CA GLU A 52 12.94 -2.70 -2.19
C GLU A 52 14.21 -1.97 -2.65
N TRP A 53 14.15 -0.67 -2.91
CA TRP A 53 15.30 0.07 -3.44
C TRP A 53 16.23 0.64 -2.35
N LEU A 54 15.69 0.98 -1.18
CA LEU A 54 16.45 1.65 -0.12
C LEU A 54 16.66 0.76 1.10
N MET A 55 15.58 0.28 1.75
CA MET A 55 15.67 -0.38 3.05
C MET A 55 16.18 -1.82 2.96
N GLY A 56 15.71 -2.60 2.00
CA GLY A 56 16.18 -3.94 1.74
C GLY A 56 17.69 -3.97 1.44
N PRO A 57 18.16 -3.22 0.42
CA PRO A 57 19.58 -3.07 0.16
C PRO A 57 20.37 -2.53 1.35
N ALA A 58 19.90 -1.50 2.06
CA ALA A 58 20.59 -0.95 3.22
C ALA A 58 20.74 -1.99 4.35
N SER A 59 19.71 -2.77 4.61
CA SER A 59 19.74 -3.83 5.62
C SER A 59 20.65 -4.99 5.21
N ALA A 60 20.52 -5.45 3.96
CA ALA A 60 21.28 -6.61 3.47
C ALA A 60 22.78 -6.33 3.28
N VAL A 61 23.13 -5.13 2.82
CA VAL A 61 24.55 -4.74 2.66
C VAL A 61 25.20 -4.52 4.03
N LEU A 62 24.48 -3.93 4.99
CA LEU A 62 25.02 -3.64 6.33
C LEU A 62 25.11 -4.88 7.22
N TYR A 63 24.08 -5.71 7.24
CA TYR A 63 23.94 -6.83 8.19
C TYR A 63 24.02 -8.21 7.54
N GLY A 64 24.14 -8.26 6.21
CA GLY A 64 24.07 -9.50 5.45
C GLY A 64 22.64 -9.87 5.00
N PRO A 65 22.53 -10.71 3.95
CA PRO A 65 21.24 -11.07 3.37
C PRO A 65 20.40 -12.00 4.25
N MET A 66 20.90 -12.46 5.40
CA MET A 66 20.18 -13.34 6.32
C MET A 66 18.87 -12.72 6.88
N LEU A 67 18.72 -11.39 6.80
CA LEU A 67 17.48 -10.67 7.20
C LEU A 67 16.33 -10.78 6.19
N MET A 68 16.57 -11.29 4.99
CA MET A 68 15.58 -11.25 3.90
C MET A 68 14.38 -12.16 4.13
N TRP A 69 14.43 -13.10 5.09
CA TRP A 69 13.24 -13.87 5.52
C TRP A 69 12.08 -12.96 6.01
N ILE A 70 12.41 -11.75 6.52
CA ILE A 70 11.43 -10.73 6.91
C ILE A 70 10.53 -10.39 5.71
N THR A 71 11.11 -10.22 4.53
CA THR A 71 10.35 -9.98 3.28
C THR A 71 9.42 -11.15 2.93
N THR A 72 9.88 -12.38 3.11
CA THR A 72 9.05 -13.56 2.81
C THR A 72 7.80 -13.59 3.68
N ILE A 73 7.95 -13.37 4.99
CA ILE A 73 6.79 -13.28 5.91
C ILE A 73 5.93 -12.05 5.59
N ALA A 74 6.55 -10.90 5.32
CA ALA A 74 5.84 -9.68 4.97
C ALA A 74 4.98 -9.85 3.70
N CYS A 75 5.55 -10.35 2.60
CA CYS A 75 4.81 -10.56 1.35
C CYS A 75 3.63 -11.52 1.53
N ILE A 76 3.81 -12.61 2.26
CA ILE A 76 2.74 -13.58 2.52
C ILE A 76 1.62 -12.93 3.35
N THR A 77 1.96 -12.35 4.49
CA THR A 77 0.96 -11.81 5.43
C THR A 77 0.24 -10.58 4.86
N GLN A 78 0.95 -9.70 4.16
CA GLN A 78 0.35 -8.54 3.49
C GLN A 78 -0.56 -8.96 2.32
N THR A 79 -0.26 -10.05 1.60
CA THR A 79 -1.16 -10.58 0.56
C THR A 79 -2.49 -11.04 1.16
N PHE A 80 -2.46 -11.74 2.31
CA PHE A 80 -3.70 -12.09 3.03
C PHE A 80 -4.45 -10.85 3.49
N PHE A 81 -3.75 -9.83 3.98
CA PHE A 81 -4.36 -8.58 4.41
C PHE A 81 -5.05 -7.85 3.26
N ASN A 82 -4.41 -7.76 2.09
CA ASN A 82 -5.02 -7.20 0.88
C ASN A 82 -6.29 -7.98 0.48
N LEU A 83 -6.21 -9.31 0.49
CA LEU A 83 -7.35 -10.17 0.13
C LEU A 83 -8.52 -9.99 1.08
N GLU A 84 -8.27 -9.78 2.37
CA GLU A 84 -9.33 -9.51 3.34
C GLU A 84 -9.92 -8.11 3.19
N CYS A 85 -9.13 -7.10 2.84
CA CYS A 85 -9.64 -5.77 2.48
C CYS A 85 -10.49 -5.83 1.18
N ILE A 86 -10.03 -6.57 0.18
CA ILE A 86 -10.76 -6.79 -1.08
C ILE A 86 -12.05 -7.61 -0.82
N ARG A 87 -12.03 -8.60 0.07
CA ARG A 87 -13.21 -9.39 0.46
C ARG A 87 -14.37 -8.49 0.90
N TYR A 88 -14.09 -7.54 1.77
CA TYR A 88 -15.09 -6.57 2.21
C TYR A 88 -15.63 -5.72 1.05
N ALA A 89 -14.73 -5.13 0.26
CA ALA A 89 -15.13 -4.31 -0.89
C ALA A 89 -15.90 -5.11 -1.95
N ALA A 90 -15.53 -6.36 -2.20
CA ALA A 90 -16.23 -7.25 -3.12
C ALA A 90 -17.66 -7.57 -2.65
N PHE A 91 -17.88 -7.62 -1.31
CA PHE A 91 -19.19 -7.88 -0.72
C PHE A 91 -20.14 -6.70 -0.82
N CYS A 92 -19.68 -5.49 -0.54
CA CYS A 92 -20.58 -4.32 -0.43
C CYS A 92 -20.15 -3.09 -1.23
N GLY A 93 -19.04 -3.15 -1.97
CA GLY A 93 -18.51 -2.03 -2.75
C GLY A 93 -17.92 -0.87 -1.92
N GLU A 94 -17.99 -0.92 -0.59
CA GLU A 94 -17.31 0.07 0.26
C GLU A 94 -15.81 -0.29 0.39
N PRO A 95 -14.90 0.69 0.29
CA PRO A 95 -13.51 0.48 0.71
C PRO A 95 -13.41 0.07 2.18
N MET A 96 -12.40 -0.75 2.50
CA MET A 96 -12.23 -1.31 3.85
C MET A 96 -12.12 -0.25 4.95
N MET A 97 -11.52 0.90 4.66
CA MET A 97 -11.41 2.00 5.61
C MET A 97 -12.78 2.57 6.04
N ILE A 98 -13.79 2.51 5.17
CA ILE A 98 -15.18 2.84 5.53
C ILE A 98 -15.74 1.76 6.45
N GLY A 99 -15.43 0.48 6.19
CA GLY A 99 -15.81 -0.65 7.05
C GLY A 99 -15.32 -0.51 8.50
N TYR A 100 -14.13 0.04 8.72
CA TYR A 100 -13.61 0.30 10.07
C TYR A 100 -14.46 1.32 10.85
N ASN A 101 -15.06 2.29 10.16
CA ASN A 101 -15.98 3.27 10.77
C ASN A 101 -17.35 2.68 11.16
N ARG A 102 -17.64 1.44 10.73
CA ARG A 102 -18.81 0.68 11.18
C ARG A 102 -18.62 0.01 12.53
N LEU A 103 -17.35 -0.14 12.98
CA LEU A 103 -16.99 -0.69 14.28
C LEU A 103 -17.24 0.32 15.42
N ARG A 104 -17.42 -0.19 16.64
CA ARG A 104 -17.54 0.61 17.86
C ARG A 104 -16.25 1.38 18.17
N PRO A 105 -16.31 2.61 18.61
CA PRO A 105 -17.49 3.44 18.88
C PRO A 105 -18.04 4.22 17.66
N GLY A 106 -17.61 3.87 16.44
CA GLY A 106 -18.09 4.46 15.20
C GLY A 106 -17.19 5.58 14.65
N ARG A 107 -17.75 6.31 13.68
CA ARG A 107 -17.03 7.33 12.90
C ARG A 107 -16.41 8.47 13.73
N GLY A 108 -16.91 8.73 14.94
CA GLY A 108 -16.40 9.81 15.81
C GLY A 108 -14.96 9.56 16.29
N LEU A 109 -14.57 8.30 16.47
CA LEU A 109 -13.20 7.91 16.82
C LEU A 109 -12.41 7.47 15.57
N TRP A 110 -12.95 6.50 14.83
CA TRP A 110 -12.19 5.86 13.74
C TRP A 110 -11.98 6.79 12.54
N GLY A 111 -12.92 7.71 12.26
CA GLY A 111 -12.75 8.70 11.21
C GLY A 111 -11.50 9.56 11.39
N PRO A 112 -11.37 10.31 12.51
CA PRO A 112 -10.15 11.07 12.80
C PRO A 112 -8.88 10.22 12.86
N VAL A 113 -8.91 9.04 13.50
CA VAL A 113 -7.74 8.15 13.59
C VAL A 113 -7.23 7.79 12.20
N TRP A 114 -8.11 7.37 11.29
CA TRP A 114 -7.69 6.98 9.94
C TRP A 114 -7.28 8.16 9.07
N ILE A 115 -7.95 9.33 9.19
CA ILE A 115 -7.55 10.55 8.47
C ILE A 115 -6.16 11.01 8.92
N ILE A 116 -5.90 11.07 10.23
CA ILE A 116 -4.59 11.43 10.78
C ILE A 116 -3.54 10.44 10.31
N THR A 117 -3.83 9.15 10.35
CA THR A 117 -2.91 8.10 9.86
C THR A 117 -2.57 8.31 8.38
N CYS A 118 -3.56 8.63 7.53
CA CYS A 118 -3.29 8.97 6.12
C CYS A 118 -2.32 10.14 6.00
N VAL A 119 -2.58 11.25 6.70
CA VAL A 119 -1.75 12.47 6.64
C VAL A 119 -0.32 12.20 7.11
N VAL A 120 -0.14 11.43 8.19
CA VAL A 120 1.18 11.15 8.77
C VAL A 120 1.98 10.15 7.91
N CYS A 121 1.32 9.19 7.27
CA CYS A 121 1.97 8.24 6.35
C CYS A 121 2.40 8.88 5.03
N ILE A 122 1.83 10.04 4.65
CA ILE A 122 2.18 10.75 3.41
C ILE A 122 3.26 11.78 3.72
N GLY A 123 4.45 11.56 3.18
CA GLY A 123 5.56 12.45 3.41
C GLY A 123 6.43 12.69 2.18
N PRO A 124 7.41 13.57 2.31
CA PRO A 124 8.27 13.99 1.21
C PRO A 124 9.33 12.96 0.82
N GLY A 125 9.41 11.82 1.55
CA GLY A 125 10.50 10.87 1.40
C GLY A 125 10.66 10.34 -0.02
N TRP A 126 9.56 9.92 -0.66
CA TRP A 126 9.60 9.42 -2.04
C TRP A 126 9.90 10.53 -3.05
N ALA A 127 9.35 11.74 -2.84
CA ALA A 127 9.62 12.90 -3.69
C ALA A 127 11.11 13.25 -3.69
N ILE A 128 11.72 13.33 -2.52
CA ILE A 128 13.14 13.71 -2.39
C ILE A 128 14.05 12.59 -2.87
N THR A 129 13.74 11.31 -2.59
CA THR A 129 14.61 10.21 -3.02
C THR A 129 14.52 9.96 -4.52
N SER A 130 13.35 10.11 -5.16
CA SER A 130 13.23 10.08 -6.62
C SER A 130 13.98 11.25 -7.26
N ALA A 131 13.86 12.46 -6.68
CA ALA A 131 14.60 13.64 -7.11
C ALA A 131 16.11 13.47 -6.93
N THR A 132 16.57 12.75 -5.89
CA THR A 132 17.98 12.43 -5.69
C THR A 132 18.52 11.56 -6.83
N ALA A 133 17.80 10.50 -7.20
CA ALA A 133 18.18 9.65 -8.33
C ALA A 133 18.19 10.42 -9.66
N TRP A 134 17.19 11.26 -9.90
CA TRP A 134 17.12 12.14 -11.06
C TRP A 134 18.27 13.17 -11.10
N SER A 135 18.52 13.83 -9.96
CA SER A 135 19.63 14.79 -9.83
C SER A 135 20.99 14.15 -10.04
N ALA A 136 21.18 12.88 -9.62
CA ALA A 136 22.41 12.14 -9.85
C ALA A 136 22.72 11.96 -11.35
N ILE A 137 21.68 11.75 -12.18
CA ILE A 137 21.82 11.69 -13.64
C ILE A 137 22.27 13.05 -14.18
N LEU A 138 21.58 14.13 -13.81
CA LEU A 138 21.83 15.46 -14.34
C LEU A 138 23.18 16.03 -13.92
N LEU A 139 23.58 15.80 -12.67
CA LEU A 139 24.86 16.24 -12.12
C LEU A 139 26.02 15.32 -12.52
N ASN A 140 25.73 14.15 -13.05
CA ASN A 140 26.72 13.10 -13.36
C ASN A 140 27.61 12.73 -12.15
N ARG A 141 27.08 12.86 -10.93
CA ARG A 141 27.72 12.48 -9.66
C ARG A 141 26.68 12.28 -8.56
N MET A 142 27.08 11.66 -7.45
CA MET A 142 26.22 11.57 -6.27
C MET A 142 25.88 12.97 -5.73
N PRO A 143 24.60 13.31 -5.53
CA PRO A 143 24.22 14.54 -4.83
C PRO A 143 24.67 14.48 -3.36
N GLY A 144 25.16 15.63 -2.87
CA GLY A 144 25.58 15.81 -1.48
C GLY A 144 24.74 16.87 -0.76
N ALA A 145 25.15 17.21 0.47
CA ALA A 145 24.46 18.22 1.27
C ALA A 145 24.42 19.61 0.58
N THR A 146 25.43 19.94 -0.20
CA THR A 146 25.51 21.19 -0.99
C THR A 146 24.50 21.25 -2.13
N ASP A 147 24.03 20.09 -2.60
CA ASP A 147 23.05 20.01 -3.69
C ASP A 147 21.60 19.95 -3.18
N SER A 148 21.38 20.11 -1.87
CA SER A 148 20.07 19.95 -1.24
C SER A 148 18.98 20.80 -1.89
N THR A 149 19.25 22.07 -2.18
CA THR A 149 18.30 22.98 -2.84
C THR A 149 17.92 22.48 -4.23
N TYR A 150 18.89 21.98 -5.00
CA TYR A 150 18.66 21.44 -6.34
C TYR A 150 17.77 20.19 -6.30
N VAL A 151 18.04 19.26 -5.39
CA VAL A 151 17.21 18.06 -5.18
C VAL A 151 15.81 18.44 -4.70
N ILE A 152 15.68 19.41 -3.80
CA ILE A 152 14.39 19.91 -3.30
C ILE A 152 13.53 20.46 -4.45
N VAL A 153 14.11 21.30 -5.30
CA VAL A 153 13.40 21.88 -6.46
C VAL A 153 12.89 20.76 -7.40
N TRP A 154 13.73 19.77 -7.71
CA TRP A 154 13.27 18.61 -8.49
C TRP A 154 12.19 17.80 -7.76
N GLY A 155 12.29 17.63 -6.45
CA GLY A 155 11.24 16.97 -5.65
C GLY A 155 9.88 17.66 -5.76
N MET A 156 9.86 19.00 -5.74
CA MET A 156 8.65 19.80 -5.94
C MET A 156 8.09 19.63 -7.36
N ILE A 157 8.96 19.71 -8.39
CA ILE A 157 8.56 19.52 -9.81
C ILE A 157 7.96 18.13 -10.02
N LEU A 158 8.63 17.07 -9.55
CA LEU A 158 8.16 15.69 -9.70
C LEU A 158 6.83 15.46 -8.97
N THR A 159 6.62 16.09 -7.82
CA THR A 159 5.34 16.04 -7.11
C THR A 159 4.23 16.71 -7.92
N GLY A 160 4.51 17.83 -8.57
CA GLY A 160 3.58 18.49 -9.50
C GLY A 160 3.27 17.62 -10.73
N ILE A 161 4.26 16.89 -11.26
CA ILE A 161 4.07 15.95 -12.37
C ILE A 161 3.13 14.81 -11.98
N CYS A 162 3.17 14.30 -10.75
CA CYS A 162 2.22 13.29 -10.27
C CYS A 162 0.76 13.77 -10.41
N LEU A 163 0.47 15.03 -10.01
CA LEU A 163 -0.86 15.62 -10.16
C LEU A 163 -1.24 15.67 -11.65
N PHE A 164 -0.35 16.20 -12.47
CA PHE A 164 -0.60 16.35 -13.89
C PHE A 164 -0.90 15.00 -14.58
N MET A 165 -0.16 13.94 -14.26
CA MET A 165 -0.35 12.61 -14.85
C MET A 165 -1.71 11.99 -14.52
N LEU A 166 -2.30 12.28 -13.36
CA LEU A 166 -3.58 11.72 -12.92
C LEU A 166 -4.80 12.58 -13.26
N LEU A 167 -4.61 13.73 -13.94
CA LEU A 167 -5.73 14.56 -14.40
C LEU A 167 -6.49 13.93 -15.58
N TRP A 168 -5.81 13.16 -16.43
CA TRP A 168 -6.38 12.63 -17.68
C TRP A 168 -6.84 11.20 -17.57
N GLY A 169 -7.90 10.87 -18.32
CA GLY A 169 -8.39 9.52 -18.54
C GLY A 169 -9.86 9.34 -18.16
N LYS A 170 -10.44 8.20 -18.54
CA LYS A 170 -11.83 7.85 -18.19
C LYS A 170 -11.97 7.61 -16.68
N SER A 171 -11.01 6.94 -16.08
CA SER A 171 -10.88 6.79 -14.62
C SER A 171 -9.42 7.03 -14.22
N VAL A 172 -9.21 7.56 -13.02
CA VAL A 172 -7.88 7.75 -12.43
C VAL A 172 -7.17 6.42 -12.30
N GLU A 173 -7.89 5.38 -11.88
CA GLU A 173 -7.37 4.03 -11.70
C GLU A 173 -6.82 3.44 -13.01
N ASN A 174 -7.52 3.53 -14.13
CA ASN A 174 -7.05 3.01 -15.42
C ASN A 174 -5.77 3.71 -15.91
N THR A 175 -5.65 5.01 -15.66
CA THR A 175 -4.46 5.78 -16.01
C THR A 175 -3.27 5.32 -15.17
N LEU A 176 -3.47 5.22 -13.86
CA LEU A 176 -2.45 4.75 -12.92
C LEU A 176 -2.00 3.32 -13.24
N GLU A 177 -2.93 2.42 -13.56
CA GLU A 177 -2.63 1.04 -13.93
C GLU A 177 -1.71 0.95 -15.15
N LYS A 178 -2.01 1.68 -16.21
CA LYS A 178 -1.18 1.68 -17.43
C LYS A 178 0.25 2.17 -17.16
N ILE A 179 0.36 3.24 -16.37
CA ILE A 179 1.66 3.79 -15.98
C ILE A 179 2.41 2.77 -15.12
N SER A 180 1.73 2.16 -14.15
CA SER A 180 2.31 1.14 -13.27
C SER A 180 2.84 -0.06 -14.05
N TRP A 181 2.12 -0.57 -15.04
CA TRP A 181 2.60 -1.67 -15.89
C TRP A 181 3.88 -1.32 -16.64
N ALA A 182 3.96 -0.10 -17.22
CA ALA A 182 5.15 0.35 -17.93
C ALA A 182 6.36 0.46 -16.99
N ILE A 183 6.16 1.05 -15.81
CA ILE A 183 7.20 1.22 -14.78
C ILE A 183 7.70 -0.14 -14.28
N VAL A 184 6.79 -1.02 -13.87
CA VAL A 184 7.14 -2.35 -13.34
C VAL A 184 7.88 -3.19 -14.38
N ALA A 185 7.40 -3.20 -15.63
CA ALA A 185 8.07 -3.91 -16.72
C ALA A 185 9.52 -3.40 -16.90
N PHE A 186 9.72 -2.08 -16.99
CA PHE A 186 11.05 -1.50 -17.12
C PHE A 186 11.97 -1.90 -15.96
N ILE A 187 11.50 -1.78 -14.71
CA ILE A 187 12.28 -2.09 -13.51
C ILE A 187 12.66 -3.56 -13.48
N VAL A 188 11.68 -4.47 -13.61
CA VAL A 188 11.89 -5.90 -13.47
C VAL A 188 12.82 -6.44 -14.55
N PHE A 189 12.60 -6.08 -15.83
CA PHE A 189 13.47 -6.54 -16.91
C PHE A 189 14.90 -5.96 -16.81
N SER A 190 15.03 -4.68 -16.43
CA SER A 190 16.35 -4.06 -16.22
C SER A 190 17.12 -4.71 -15.09
N LEU A 191 16.48 -4.89 -13.92
CA LEU A 191 17.13 -5.53 -12.77
C LEU A 191 17.45 -7.01 -13.02
N LEU A 192 16.56 -7.74 -13.68
CA LEU A 192 16.81 -9.13 -14.05
C LEU A 192 18.05 -9.26 -14.93
N TYR A 193 18.16 -8.41 -15.96
CA TYR A 193 19.34 -8.35 -16.80
C TYR A 193 20.61 -8.04 -16.00
N LEU A 194 20.58 -7.00 -15.15
CA LEU A 194 21.74 -6.59 -14.34
C LEU A 194 22.16 -7.69 -13.37
N VAL A 195 21.23 -8.36 -12.72
CA VAL A 195 21.52 -9.47 -11.79
C VAL A 195 22.14 -10.65 -12.53
N ILE A 196 21.57 -11.07 -13.66
CA ILE A 196 22.07 -12.26 -14.39
C ILE A 196 23.47 -12.02 -14.96
N ILE A 197 23.75 -10.81 -15.46
CA ILE A 197 25.00 -10.53 -16.18
C ILE A 197 26.13 -10.08 -15.26
N TYR A 198 25.83 -9.30 -14.21
CA TYR A 198 26.89 -8.62 -13.45
C TYR A 198 27.03 -9.10 -12.01
N VAL A 199 26.06 -9.81 -11.44
CA VAL A 199 26.14 -10.25 -10.05
C VAL A 199 26.80 -11.64 -9.98
N PRO A 200 27.80 -11.84 -9.10
CA PRO A 200 28.41 -13.16 -8.89
C PRO A 200 27.39 -14.20 -8.43
N GLY A 201 27.49 -15.43 -8.97
CA GLY A 201 26.55 -16.51 -8.64
C GLY A 201 26.50 -16.86 -7.14
N GLU A 202 27.63 -16.70 -6.43
CA GLU A 202 27.66 -16.86 -4.97
C GLU A 202 26.78 -15.84 -4.24
N SER A 203 26.80 -14.57 -4.66
CA SER A 203 25.95 -13.52 -4.09
C SER A 203 24.47 -13.80 -4.36
N ILE A 204 24.13 -14.29 -5.57
CA ILE A 204 22.77 -14.72 -5.92
C ILE A 204 22.30 -15.84 -4.97
N LEU A 205 23.14 -16.87 -4.79
CA LEU A 205 22.81 -18.02 -3.93
C LEU A 205 22.66 -17.60 -2.47
N ASN A 206 23.59 -16.79 -1.95
CA ASN A 206 23.59 -16.34 -0.55
C ASN A 206 22.37 -15.43 -0.27
N THR A 207 22.05 -14.52 -1.18
CA THR A 207 20.83 -13.70 -1.05
C THR A 207 19.59 -14.58 -1.08
N THR A 208 19.50 -15.53 -2.00
CA THR A 208 18.34 -16.43 -2.08
C THR A 208 18.15 -17.25 -0.80
N LYS A 209 19.25 -17.81 -0.24
CA LYS A 209 19.19 -18.50 1.06
C LYS A 209 18.67 -17.60 2.17
N GLY A 210 19.04 -16.31 2.18
CA GLY A 210 18.62 -15.35 3.18
C GLY A 210 17.09 -15.19 3.29
N PHE A 211 16.36 -15.32 2.19
CA PHE A 211 14.90 -15.29 2.19
C PHE A 211 14.22 -16.44 2.94
N PHE A 212 14.98 -17.49 3.26
CA PHE A 212 14.50 -18.69 3.95
C PHE A 212 15.19 -18.94 5.30
N MET A 213 16.03 -18.02 5.77
CA MET A 213 16.71 -18.11 7.07
C MET A 213 15.82 -17.57 8.21
N PHE A 214 14.64 -18.13 8.37
CA PHE A 214 13.63 -17.65 9.32
C PHE A 214 14.17 -17.50 10.74
N GLY A 215 13.94 -16.33 11.34
CA GLY A 215 14.35 -15.99 12.71
C GLY A 215 15.80 -15.48 12.82
N ALA A 216 16.59 -15.51 11.77
CA ALA A 216 17.96 -15.00 11.80
C ALA A 216 17.97 -13.47 11.92
N ILE A 217 18.46 -12.94 13.03
CA ILE A 217 18.65 -11.50 13.28
C ILE A 217 20.08 -11.32 13.77
N PRO A 218 20.92 -10.55 13.06
CA PRO A 218 22.29 -10.27 13.47
C PRO A 218 22.33 -9.49 14.79
N GLU A 219 23.36 -9.78 15.58
CA GLU A 219 23.60 -9.01 16.80
C GLU A 219 23.83 -7.53 16.48
N GLY A 220 23.22 -6.63 17.29
CA GLY A 220 23.33 -5.20 17.08
C GLY A 220 22.49 -4.62 15.92
N ALA A 221 21.62 -5.40 15.28
CA ALA A 221 20.71 -4.89 14.24
C ALA A 221 19.80 -3.79 14.80
N ASP A 222 19.68 -2.68 14.07
CA ASP A 222 18.86 -1.52 14.49
C ASP A 222 17.37 -1.82 14.39
N PRO A 223 16.62 -1.85 15.52
CA PRO A 223 15.18 -2.13 15.51
C PRO A 223 14.36 -1.14 14.68
N VAL A 224 14.79 0.12 14.55
CA VAL A 224 14.07 1.13 13.75
C VAL A 224 14.22 0.82 12.26
N LEU A 225 15.43 0.43 11.82
CA LEU A 225 15.66 0.00 10.45
C LEU A 225 14.91 -1.29 10.13
N LEU A 226 14.94 -2.29 11.05
CA LEU A 226 14.23 -3.55 10.86
C LEU A 226 12.71 -3.39 10.86
N GLY A 227 12.15 -2.54 11.74
CA GLY A 227 10.72 -2.23 11.76
C GLY A 227 10.26 -1.58 10.46
N GLY A 228 11.01 -0.59 9.99
CA GLY A 228 10.76 0.06 8.71
C GLY A 228 10.90 -0.89 7.52
N PHE A 229 11.96 -1.71 7.51
CA PHE A 229 12.18 -2.73 6.49
C PHE A 229 11.03 -3.75 6.46
N ALA A 230 10.61 -4.29 7.62
CA ALA A 230 9.50 -5.22 7.70
C ALA A 230 8.21 -4.63 7.12
N ALA A 231 7.87 -3.38 7.47
CA ALA A 231 6.65 -2.74 7.01
C ALA A 231 6.65 -2.44 5.51
N TYR A 232 7.79 -1.99 4.96
CA TYR A 232 7.93 -1.64 3.54
C TYR A 232 8.54 -2.77 2.69
N SER A 233 8.64 -3.99 3.21
CA SER A 233 8.98 -5.18 2.40
C SER A 233 7.85 -5.64 1.48
N ALA A 234 6.86 -4.80 1.25
CA ALA A 234 5.81 -4.81 0.25
C ALA A 234 5.11 -3.43 0.28
N ALA A 235 3.77 -3.31 0.41
CA ALA A 235 3.08 -2.03 0.24
C ALA A 235 3.14 -1.06 1.44
N GLY A 236 3.17 -1.58 2.68
CA GLY A 236 3.28 -0.74 3.89
C GLY A 236 1.95 -0.25 4.49
N GLY A 237 1.24 -1.14 5.16
CA GLY A 237 0.14 -0.83 6.08
C GLY A 237 -1.06 -0.14 5.44
N ILE A 238 -1.11 1.18 5.53
CA ILE A 238 -2.24 1.96 5.05
C ILE A 238 -2.46 1.82 3.54
N PHE A 239 -1.38 1.64 2.78
CA PHE A 239 -1.46 1.48 1.33
C PHE A 239 -1.97 0.08 0.92
N ASN A 240 -1.82 -0.94 1.76
CA ASN A 240 -2.45 -2.23 1.56
C ASN A 240 -3.98 -2.13 1.57
N ILE A 241 -4.53 -1.27 2.44
CA ILE A 241 -5.98 -1.03 2.52
C ILE A 241 -6.53 -0.47 1.20
N SER A 242 -5.71 0.29 0.45
CA SER A 242 -6.07 0.85 -0.87
C SER A 242 -6.37 -0.21 -1.93
N ALA A 243 -5.94 -1.47 -1.74
CA ALA A 243 -6.33 -2.56 -2.61
C ALA A 243 -7.86 -2.66 -2.75
N SER A 244 -8.59 -2.38 -1.66
CA SER A 244 -10.06 -2.35 -1.65
C SER A 244 -10.64 -1.19 -2.46
N ASN A 245 -9.98 -0.02 -2.47
CA ASN A 245 -10.38 1.15 -3.25
C ASN A 245 -10.20 0.90 -4.76
N TRP A 246 -9.02 0.42 -5.18
CA TRP A 246 -8.75 0.12 -6.59
C TRP A 246 -9.62 -1.02 -7.11
N PHE A 247 -9.90 -2.05 -6.28
CA PHE A 247 -10.81 -3.14 -6.63
C PHE A 247 -12.23 -2.62 -6.91
N ARG A 248 -12.75 -1.71 -6.05
CA ARG A 248 -14.03 -1.05 -6.26
C ARG A 248 -14.03 -0.22 -7.54
N ASP A 249 -13.02 0.63 -7.72
CA ASP A 249 -12.97 1.60 -8.83
C ASP A 249 -12.78 0.93 -10.19
N LYS A 250 -12.21 -0.28 -10.22
CA LYS A 250 -12.20 -1.15 -11.40
C LYS A 250 -13.59 -1.74 -11.71
N GLY A 251 -14.56 -1.54 -10.83
CA GLY A 251 -15.90 -2.07 -10.97
C GLY A 251 -15.99 -3.58 -10.68
N TYR A 252 -15.15 -4.10 -9.80
CA TYR A 252 -15.14 -5.51 -9.44
C TYR A 252 -16.06 -5.80 -8.27
N GLY A 253 -16.70 -7.00 -8.28
CA GLY A 253 -17.69 -7.36 -7.30
C GLY A 253 -18.80 -6.31 -7.20
N MET A 254 -19.22 -5.99 -5.99
CA MET A 254 -20.24 -4.94 -5.75
C MET A 254 -19.73 -3.51 -6.02
N GLY A 255 -18.44 -3.32 -6.29
CA GLY A 255 -17.88 -2.03 -6.71
C GLY A 255 -18.53 -1.47 -7.97
N LYS A 256 -18.98 -2.34 -8.89
CA LYS A 256 -19.72 -1.95 -10.10
C LYS A 256 -21.02 -1.20 -9.77
N GLU A 257 -21.69 -1.55 -8.68
CA GLU A 257 -22.97 -0.97 -8.26
C GLU A 257 -22.80 0.33 -7.45
N VAL A 258 -21.63 0.51 -6.83
CA VAL A 258 -21.32 1.69 -6.00
C VAL A 258 -20.74 2.84 -6.83
N GLY A 259 -19.96 2.55 -7.86
CA GLY A 259 -19.31 3.55 -8.71
C GLY A 259 -17.81 3.76 -8.40
N PHE A 260 -17.18 4.65 -9.18
CA PHE A 260 -15.73 4.87 -9.16
C PHE A 260 -15.36 6.36 -9.29
N ILE A 261 -14.11 6.71 -8.99
CA ILE A 261 -13.57 8.06 -9.17
C ILE A 261 -13.09 8.22 -10.62
N SER A 262 -13.78 9.06 -11.38
CA SER A 262 -13.42 9.34 -12.78
C SER A 262 -12.37 10.46 -12.89
N GLY A 263 -11.63 10.48 -14.01
CA GLY A 263 -10.66 11.53 -14.30
C GLY A 263 -11.29 12.91 -14.45
N ALA A 264 -10.53 13.98 -14.15
CA ALA A 264 -10.99 15.35 -14.32
C ALA A 264 -11.18 15.71 -15.81
N ILE A 265 -10.24 15.25 -16.65
CA ILE A 265 -10.23 15.50 -18.10
C ILE A 265 -10.48 14.18 -18.82
N GLY A 266 -11.57 14.12 -19.59
CA GLY A 266 -11.98 12.93 -20.34
C GLY A 266 -12.79 11.91 -19.55
N GLY A 267 -13.07 12.15 -18.26
CA GLY A 267 -13.97 11.33 -17.43
C GLY A 267 -15.37 11.92 -17.34
N GLU A 268 -16.38 11.06 -17.36
CA GLU A 268 -17.77 11.45 -17.13
C GLU A 268 -18.05 11.56 -15.62
N LYS A 269 -19.06 12.36 -15.23
CA LYS A 269 -19.54 12.42 -13.85
C LYS A 269 -20.18 11.09 -13.50
N VAL A 270 -19.58 10.36 -12.56
CA VAL A 270 -20.13 9.11 -12.01
C VAL A 270 -20.68 9.40 -10.61
N SER A 271 -21.92 9.04 -10.39
CA SER A 271 -22.50 9.10 -9.04
C SER A 271 -21.98 7.91 -8.24
N VAL A 272 -21.31 8.20 -7.12
CA VAL A 272 -20.86 7.18 -6.18
C VAL A 272 -21.92 7.04 -5.08
N ALA A 273 -22.33 5.79 -4.81
CA ALA A 273 -23.31 5.53 -3.75
C ALA A 273 -22.73 5.97 -2.38
N PRO A 274 -23.52 6.70 -1.57
CA PRO A 274 -23.07 7.23 -0.28
C PRO A 274 -22.89 6.15 0.79
N THR A 275 -23.40 4.95 0.54
CA THR A 275 -23.28 3.76 1.39
C THR A 275 -23.06 2.54 0.51
N GLY A 276 -22.50 1.49 1.08
CA GLY A 276 -22.31 0.24 0.37
C GLY A 276 -23.61 -0.39 -0.12
N ILE A 277 -23.50 -1.17 -1.17
CA ILE A 277 -24.55 -1.99 -1.74
C ILE A 277 -24.11 -3.45 -1.64
N ALA A 278 -24.74 -4.21 -0.76
CA ALA A 278 -24.40 -5.60 -0.47
C ALA A 278 -25.30 -6.56 -1.23
N PHE A 279 -24.85 -7.80 -1.43
CA PHE A 279 -25.69 -8.85 -2.00
C PHE A 279 -26.18 -9.83 -0.92
N ARG A 280 -27.29 -10.50 -1.17
CA ARG A 280 -27.76 -11.63 -0.35
C ARG A 280 -27.08 -12.93 -0.77
N PRO A 281 -26.74 -13.83 0.18
CA PRO A 281 -26.01 -15.08 -0.12
C PRO A 281 -26.91 -16.15 -0.76
N THR A 282 -27.55 -15.83 -1.88
CA THR A 282 -28.24 -16.80 -2.72
C THR A 282 -27.25 -17.70 -3.43
N GLN A 283 -27.67 -18.89 -3.90
CA GLN A 283 -26.79 -19.81 -4.62
C GLN A 283 -26.11 -19.14 -5.82
N GLU A 284 -26.85 -18.31 -6.56
CA GLU A 284 -26.36 -17.61 -7.74
C GLU A 284 -25.32 -16.53 -7.35
N ASN A 285 -25.61 -15.72 -6.36
CA ASN A 285 -24.67 -14.71 -5.86
C ASN A 285 -23.41 -15.35 -5.27
N LEU A 286 -23.51 -16.50 -4.61
CA LEU A 286 -22.36 -17.26 -4.12
C LEU A 286 -21.51 -17.85 -5.25
N ARG A 287 -22.14 -18.28 -6.36
CA ARG A 287 -21.43 -18.71 -7.57
C ARG A 287 -20.58 -17.54 -8.13
N ARG A 288 -21.22 -16.37 -8.29
CA ARG A 288 -20.56 -15.15 -8.79
C ARG A 288 -19.45 -14.69 -7.85
N TRP A 289 -19.69 -14.75 -6.55
CA TRP A 289 -18.70 -14.44 -5.50
C TRP A 289 -17.43 -15.29 -5.65
N LYS A 290 -17.55 -16.60 -5.82
CA LYS A 290 -16.40 -17.50 -6.03
C LYS A 290 -15.59 -17.10 -7.25
N GLY A 291 -16.24 -16.66 -8.32
CA GLY A 291 -15.59 -16.15 -9.52
C GLY A 291 -14.76 -14.90 -9.24
N TRP A 292 -15.34 -13.88 -8.60
CA TRP A 292 -14.63 -12.64 -8.24
C TRP A 292 -13.46 -12.87 -7.30
N LEU A 293 -13.63 -13.69 -6.26
CA LEU A 293 -12.53 -14.04 -5.36
C LEU A 293 -11.40 -14.79 -6.04
N ARG A 294 -11.71 -15.63 -7.04
CA ARG A 294 -10.67 -16.30 -7.83
C ARG A 294 -9.78 -15.27 -8.54
N PHE A 295 -10.37 -14.25 -9.18
CA PHE A 295 -9.62 -13.18 -9.83
C PHE A 295 -8.79 -12.39 -8.81
N ALA A 296 -9.38 -11.99 -7.69
CA ALA A 296 -8.67 -11.28 -6.63
C ALA A 296 -7.47 -12.08 -6.10
N ARG A 297 -7.62 -13.40 -5.91
CA ARG A 297 -6.52 -14.26 -5.46
C ARG A 297 -5.41 -14.35 -6.49
N ILE A 298 -5.72 -14.53 -7.77
CA ILE A 298 -4.72 -14.57 -8.85
C ILE A 298 -3.97 -13.23 -8.91
N ASP A 299 -4.69 -12.12 -8.94
CA ASP A 299 -4.13 -10.77 -8.97
C ASP A 299 -3.21 -10.51 -7.78
N GLN A 300 -3.65 -10.82 -6.56
CA GLN A 300 -2.88 -10.52 -5.36
C GLN A 300 -1.72 -11.50 -5.12
N TRP A 301 -1.87 -12.79 -5.39
CA TRP A 301 -0.76 -13.74 -5.18
C TRP A 301 0.32 -13.64 -6.25
N ILE A 302 -0.06 -13.43 -7.53
CA ILE A 302 0.91 -13.40 -8.63
C ILE A 302 1.54 -12.01 -8.75
N LEU A 303 0.70 -10.96 -8.88
CA LEU A 303 1.25 -9.62 -9.12
C LEU A 303 1.81 -9.02 -7.82
N PHE A 304 1.01 -8.99 -6.75
CA PHE A 304 1.48 -8.38 -5.52
C PHE A 304 2.43 -9.29 -4.74
N GLY A 305 1.99 -10.44 -4.24
CA GLY A 305 2.77 -11.28 -3.33
C GLY A 305 4.09 -11.76 -3.94
N PHE A 306 4.03 -12.46 -5.07
CA PHE A 306 5.23 -12.93 -5.76
C PHE A 306 6.02 -11.77 -6.40
N GLY A 307 5.32 -10.78 -6.97
CA GLY A 307 5.97 -9.61 -7.58
C GLY A 307 6.79 -8.79 -6.59
N CYS A 308 6.28 -8.53 -5.38
CA CYS A 308 7.01 -7.84 -4.31
C CYS A 308 8.20 -8.67 -3.82
N TRP A 309 8.00 -9.97 -3.63
CA TRP A 309 9.08 -10.89 -3.25
C TRP A 309 10.20 -10.88 -4.29
N LEU A 310 9.85 -10.98 -5.59
CA LEU A 310 10.79 -10.92 -6.70
C LEU A 310 11.48 -9.55 -6.79
N GLY A 311 10.72 -8.46 -6.63
CA GLY A 311 11.24 -7.09 -6.62
C GLY A 311 12.31 -6.91 -5.55
N MET A 312 12.04 -7.32 -4.31
CA MET A 312 13.01 -7.28 -3.22
C MET A 312 14.20 -8.19 -3.50
N TRP A 313 13.97 -9.41 -4.01
CA TRP A 313 15.06 -10.33 -4.35
C TRP A 313 16.00 -9.73 -5.40
N LEU A 314 15.46 -9.12 -6.47
CA LEU A 314 16.27 -8.50 -7.53
C LEU A 314 17.10 -7.32 -7.00
N THR A 315 16.49 -6.40 -6.28
CA THR A 315 17.16 -5.18 -5.78
C THR A 315 18.22 -5.50 -4.74
N VAL A 316 17.91 -6.40 -3.80
CA VAL A 316 18.86 -6.82 -2.76
C VAL A 316 20.02 -7.63 -3.36
N THR A 317 19.73 -8.57 -4.27
CA THR A 317 20.76 -9.36 -4.94
C THR A 317 21.71 -8.46 -5.72
N PHE A 318 21.17 -7.47 -6.44
CA PHE A 318 21.98 -6.48 -7.15
C PHE A 318 22.85 -5.66 -6.18
N ALA A 319 22.28 -5.16 -5.09
CA ALA A 319 23.03 -4.36 -4.12
C ALA A 319 24.13 -5.16 -3.39
N VAL A 320 23.82 -6.37 -2.92
CA VAL A 320 24.78 -7.25 -2.22
C VAL A 320 25.92 -7.69 -3.16
N GLY A 321 25.62 -7.91 -4.44
CA GLY A 321 26.64 -8.28 -5.43
C GLY A 321 27.54 -7.12 -5.87
N MET A 322 27.08 -5.88 -5.74
CA MET A 322 27.74 -4.69 -6.26
C MET A 322 28.41 -3.81 -5.19
N ILE A 323 27.93 -3.85 -3.96
CA ILE A 323 28.36 -2.96 -2.87
C ILE A 323 29.11 -3.77 -1.82
N PRO A 324 30.29 -3.32 -1.34
CA PRO A 324 31.05 -4.01 -0.32
C PRO A 324 30.24 -4.26 0.96
N PRO A 325 30.29 -5.47 1.55
CA PRO A 325 29.60 -5.78 2.80
C PRO A 325 29.98 -4.82 3.93
N GLY A 326 29.01 -4.52 4.82
CA GLY A 326 29.20 -3.59 5.93
C GLY A 326 29.11 -2.11 5.55
N THR A 327 28.90 -1.77 4.28
CA THR A 327 28.74 -0.38 3.84
C THR A 327 27.42 0.18 4.40
N LYS A 328 27.49 1.31 5.11
CA LYS A 328 26.31 1.99 5.65
C LYS A 328 25.68 2.86 4.57
N LEU A 329 24.57 2.41 4.00
CA LEU A 329 23.77 3.17 3.04
C LEU A 329 22.84 4.11 3.80
N ALA A 330 23.11 5.40 3.78
CA ALA A 330 22.32 6.41 4.51
C ALA A 330 22.41 7.78 3.85
N GLY A 331 21.56 8.72 4.31
CA GLY A 331 21.58 10.11 3.91
C GLY A 331 21.07 10.35 2.48
N TRP A 332 21.61 11.37 1.82
CA TRP A 332 21.24 11.79 0.47
C TRP A 332 21.61 10.75 -0.60
N ALA A 333 22.74 10.09 -0.44
CA ALA A 333 23.30 9.21 -1.45
C ALA A 333 22.69 7.80 -1.48
N VAL A 334 21.79 7.45 -0.53
CA VAL A 334 21.25 6.08 -0.41
C VAL A 334 20.62 5.58 -1.71
N ALA A 335 19.96 6.44 -2.46
CA ALA A 335 19.34 6.11 -3.74
C ALA A 335 20.34 6.03 -4.92
N ALA A 336 21.60 6.41 -4.72
CA ALA A 336 22.60 6.54 -5.78
C ALA A 336 23.79 5.54 -5.68
N TYR A 337 23.92 4.83 -4.55
CA TYR A 337 25.04 3.92 -4.33
C TYR A 337 25.17 2.81 -5.38
N GLN A 338 24.04 2.21 -5.78
CA GLN A 338 24.04 1.15 -6.78
C GLN A 338 24.56 1.64 -8.15
N GLY A 339 24.28 2.91 -8.49
CA GLY A 339 24.73 3.52 -9.73
C GLY A 339 26.24 3.72 -9.78
N GLU A 340 26.89 4.06 -8.65
CA GLU A 340 28.34 4.23 -8.57
C GLU A 340 29.06 2.91 -8.83
N ALA A 341 28.53 1.79 -8.35
CA ALA A 341 29.08 0.48 -8.63
C ALA A 341 29.05 0.14 -10.14
N MET A 342 27.92 0.41 -10.80
CA MET A 342 27.78 0.18 -12.25
C MET A 342 28.60 1.13 -13.10
N ARG A 343 28.87 2.34 -12.63
CA ARG A 343 29.78 3.27 -13.31
C ARG A 343 31.18 2.68 -13.49
N LYS A 344 31.66 1.95 -12.51
CA LYS A 344 32.99 1.29 -12.58
C LYS A 344 33.05 0.22 -13.66
N ILE A 345 31.93 -0.37 -14.04
CA ILE A 345 31.82 -1.47 -15.00
C ILE A 345 31.48 -0.95 -16.40
N LEU A 346 30.44 -0.11 -16.51
CA LEU A 346 29.88 0.36 -17.79
C LEU A 346 30.11 1.85 -18.06
N GLY A 347 30.84 2.57 -17.18
CA GLY A 347 31.00 4.01 -17.29
C GLY A 347 29.70 4.78 -17.10
N THR A 348 29.58 5.95 -17.75
CA THR A 348 28.40 6.82 -17.68
C THR A 348 27.08 6.13 -18.09
N PRO A 349 27.01 5.28 -19.12
CA PRO A 349 25.77 4.54 -19.45
C PRO A 349 25.27 3.68 -18.29
N GLY A 350 26.14 2.96 -17.58
CA GLY A 350 25.77 2.17 -16.40
C GLY A 350 25.25 3.04 -15.24
N TRP A 351 25.89 4.19 -15.03
CA TRP A 351 25.43 5.19 -14.07
C TRP A 351 24.01 5.67 -14.38
N VAL A 352 23.76 6.12 -15.60
CA VAL A 352 22.46 6.63 -16.03
C VAL A 352 21.40 5.55 -15.94
N TRP A 353 21.69 4.32 -16.39
CA TRP A 353 20.71 3.23 -16.39
C TRP A 353 20.24 2.87 -14.98
N VAL A 354 21.17 2.67 -14.03
CA VAL A 354 20.80 2.32 -12.65
C VAL A 354 20.04 3.46 -11.96
N HIS A 355 20.43 4.71 -12.21
CA HIS A 355 19.69 5.85 -11.66
C HIS A 355 18.30 6.02 -12.28
N LEU A 356 18.10 5.66 -13.57
CA LEU A 356 16.77 5.60 -14.17
C LEU A 356 15.91 4.52 -13.53
N ILE A 357 16.48 3.34 -13.19
CA ILE A 357 15.76 2.33 -12.42
C ILE A 357 15.34 2.91 -11.07
N GLY A 358 16.28 3.46 -10.30
CA GLY A 358 16.01 4.05 -8.99
C GLY A 358 15.00 5.20 -9.05
N PHE A 359 15.09 6.05 -10.07
CA PHE A 359 14.11 7.11 -10.31
C PHE A 359 12.69 6.55 -10.49
N TRP A 360 12.50 5.60 -11.41
CA TRP A 360 11.18 5.03 -11.69
C TRP A 360 10.62 4.20 -10.54
N VAL A 361 11.47 3.50 -9.78
CA VAL A 361 11.12 2.81 -8.54
C VAL A 361 10.49 3.79 -7.54
N LEU A 362 11.17 4.89 -7.25
CA LEU A 362 10.76 5.84 -6.23
C LEU A 362 9.64 6.78 -6.70
N PHE A 363 9.68 7.21 -7.97
CA PHE A 363 8.63 8.03 -8.56
C PHE A 363 7.32 7.27 -8.77
N GLY A 364 7.39 6.00 -9.18
CA GLY A 364 6.22 5.13 -9.31
C GLY A 364 5.51 4.95 -7.96
N THR A 365 6.29 4.72 -6.90
CA THR A 365 5.75 4.68 -5.53
C THR A 365 5.12 6.00 -5.12
N GLN A 366 5.79 7.15 -5.36
CA GLN A 366 5.23 8.46 -5.05
C GLN A 366 3.89 8.68 -5.74
N LEU A 367 3.79 8.36 -7.02
CA LEU A 367 2.57 8.50 -7.81
C LEU A 367 1.42 7.65 -7.21
N ALA A 368 1.68 6.37 -6.96
CA ALA A 368 0.68 5.45 -6.44
C ALA A 368 0.28 5.75 -4.98
N VAL A 369 1.23 6.15 -4.12
CA VAL A 369 0.98 6.56 -2.73
C VAL A 369 0.13 7.83 -2.67
N THR A 370 0.41 8.81 -3.53
CA THR A 370 -0.35 10.07 -3.56
C THR A 370 -1.79 9.82 -4.03
N ASP A 371 -2.01 8.96 -5.04
CA ASP A 371 -3.35 8.52 -5.45
C ASP A 371 -4.05 7.74 -4.33
N ALA A 372 -3.39 6.75 -3.75
CA ALA A 372 -3.95 5.91 -2.68
C ALA A 372 -4.49 6.74 -1.52
N ALA A 373 -3.69 7.67 -1.03
CA ALA A 373 -4.05 8.53 0.08
C ALA A 373 -5.17 9.52 -0.28
N SER A 374 -5.10 10.13 -1.48
CA SER A 374 -6.14 11.02 -1.97
C SER A 374 -7.47 10.29 -2.08
N ARG A 375 -7.46 9.07 -2.57
CA ARG A 375 -8.62 8.19 -2.73
C ARG A 375 -9.21 7.78 -1.38
N GLN A 376 -8.39 7.29 -0.46
CA GLN A 376 -8.83 6.91 0.89
C GLN A 376 -9.45 8.08 1.66
N MET A 377 -8.78 9.24 1.66
CA MET A 377 -9.30 10.44 2.33
C MET A 377 -10.60 10.94 1.68
N SER A 378 -10.68 10.92 0.35
CA SER A 378 -11.87 11.34 -0.38
C SER A 378 -13.07 10.46 -0.09
N ASP A 379 -12.88 9.14 -0.10
CA ASP A 379 -13.92 8.19 0.25
C ASP A 379 -14.41 8.39 1.68
N MET A 380 -13.48 8.59 2.63
CA MET A 380 -13.86 8.89 4.02
C MET A 380 -14.61 10.20 4.14
N MET A 381 -14.12 11.28 3.53
CA MET A 381 -14.79 12.58 3.57
C MET A 381 -16.18 12.53 2.94
N TYR A 382 -16.32 11.83 1.82
CA TYR A 382 -17.60 11.67 1.13
C TYR A 382 -18.64 10.89 1.95
N ASN A 383 -18.19 9.81 2.61
CA ASN A 383 -19.08 8.93 3.37
C ASN A 383 -19.40 9.47 4.77
N LEU A 384 -18.42 10.07 5.46
CA LEU A 384 -18.56 10.48 6.86
C LEU A 384 -19.19 11.87 7.03
N PHE A 385 -19.11 12.75 6.01
CA PHE A 385 -19.57 14.14 6.10
C PHE A 385 -20.69 14.44 5.09
N PRO A 386 -21.98 14.18 5.43
CA PRO A 386 -23.11 14.40 4.52
C PRO A 386 -23.25 15.85 4.02
N ASN A 387 -22.90 16.84 4.84
CA ASN A 387 -22.94 18.25 4.46
C ASN A 387 -21.92 18.59 3.36
N LEU A 388 -20.71 18.05 3.46
CA LEU A 388 -19.69 18.19 2.42
C LEU A 388 -20.17 17.56 1.10
N ARG A 389 -20.74 16.34 1.17
CA ARG A 389 -21.29 15.65 0.00
C ARG A 389 -22.38 16.48 -0.70
N LYS A 390 -23.30 17.10 0.05
CA LYS A 390 -24.32 18.00 -0.50
C LYS A 390 -23.68 19.22 -1.16
N TRP A 391 -22.67 19.82 -0.52
CA TRP A 391 -21.98 21.01 -1.04
C TRP A 391 -21.33 20.75 -2.39
N ILE A 392 -20.70 19.59 -2.60
CA ILE A 392 -20.09 19.20 -3.87
C ILE A 392 -21.08 18.63 -4.89
N LYS A 393 -22.39 18.69 -4.62
CA LYS A 393 -23.46 18.13 -5.48
C LYS A 393 -23.23 16.65 -5.83
N GLU A 394 -22.76 15.87 -4.84
CA GLU A 394 -22.48 14.43 -4.96
C GLU A 394 -21.40 14.06 -5.99
N ASP A 395 -20.55 15.00 -6.40
CA ASP A 395 -19.42 14.75 -7.29
C ASP A 395 -18.13 14.47 -6.48
N ILE A 396 -17.84 13.20 -6.23
CA ILE A 396 -16.66 12.77 -5.47
C ILE A 396 -15.34 13.22 -6.11
N ARG A 397 -15.29 13.47 -7.43
CA ARG A 397 -14.09 13.94 -8.13
C ARG A 397 -13.58 15.24 -7.53
N LEU A 398 -14.50 16.15 -7.17
CA LEU A 398 -14.13 17.45 -6.59
C LEU A 398 -13.39 17.26 -5.27
N ILE A 399 -13.87 16.36 -4.39
CA ILE A 399 -13.14 16.03 -3.16
C ILE A 399 -11.79 15.42 -3.49
N TYR A 400 -11.74 14.45 -4.41
CA TYR A 400 -10.50 13.78 -4.77
C TYR A 400 -9.42 14.77 -5.23
N TYR A 401 -9.73 15.67 -6.14
CA TYR A 401 -8.74 16.63 -6.63
C TYR A 401 -8.39 17.71 -5.63
N ILE A 402 -9.34 18.16 -4.79
CA ILE A 402 -9.04 19.06 -3.66
C ILE A 402 -8.07 18.39 -2.70
N VAL A 403 -8.35 17.15 -2.26
CA VAL A 403 -7.49 16.40 -1.36
C VAL A 403 -6.13 16.13 -2.01
N PHE A 404 -6.11 15.76 -3.28
CA PHE A 404 -4.86 15.55 -4.03
C PHE A 404 -4.00 16.82 -4.06
N CYS A 405 -4.58 17.97 -4.37
CA CYS A 405 -3.87 19.26 -4.33
C CYS A 405 -3.36 19.59 -2.93
N LEU A 406 -4.16 19.35 -1.89
CA LEU A 406 -3.73 19.56 -0.49
C LEU A 406 -2.56 18.63 -0.11
N ILE A 407 -2.57 17.38 -0.56
CA ILE A 407 -1.46 16.43 -0.37
C ILE A 407 -0.20 16.91 -1.12
N VAL A 408 -0.33 17.37 -2.36
CA VAL A 408 0.79 17.93 -3.13
C VAL A 408 1.38 19.14 -2.41
N ILE A 409 0.55 20.07 -1.94
CA ILE A 409 0.99 21.23 -1.16
C ILE A 409 1.68 20.78 0.13
N TRP A 410 1.11 19.80 0.84
CA TRP A 410 1.69 19.22 2.06
C TRP A 410 3.08 18.63 1.81
N ILE A 411 3.23 17.83 0.76
CA ILE A 411 4.53 17.26 0.37
C ILE A 411 5.53 18.38 0.04
N ILE A 412 5.13 19.38 -0.74
CA ILE A 412 6.00 20.51 -1.11
C ILE A 412 6.47 21.29 0.12
N LEU A 413 5.57 21.55 1.07
CA LEU A 413 5.93 22.21 2.34
C LEU A 413 6.91 21.36 3.15
N LEU A 414 6.68 20.08 3.26
CA LEU A 414 7.58 19.19 4.00
C LEU A 414 8.93 19.01 3.30
N VAL A 415 8.97 18.96 1.97
CA VAL A 415 10.22 18.90 1.18
C VAL A 415 11.13 20.09 1.51
N SER A 416 10.56 21.29 1.71
CA SER A 416 11.33 22.49 2.02
C SER A 416 11.96 22.48 3.42
N VAL A 417 11.42 21.68 4.34
CA VAL A 417 11.84 21.63 5.76
C VAL A 417 12.71 20.40 6.07
N VAL A 418 12.41 19.25 5.45
CA VAL A 418 13.08 17.98 5.75
C VAL A 418 14.39 17.86 4.98
N LYS A 419 15.51 17.83 5.73
CA LYS A 419 16.86 17.76 5.16
C LYS A 419 17.39 16.33 4.94
N LEU A 420 16.78 15.31 5.53
CA LEU A 420 17.25 13.91 5.49
C LEU A 420 16.15 12.97 4.96
N PRO A 421 16.12 12.71 3.65
CA PRO A 421 15.05 11.94 3.02
C PRO A 421 14.90 10.51 3.56
N PHE A 422 16.01 9.82 3.82
CA PHE A 422 15.99 8.46 4.34
C PHE A 422 15.40 8.36 5.75
N THR A 423 15.71 9.32 6.63
CA THR A 423 15.12 9.38 7.98
C THR A 423 13.61 9.51 7.93
N TYR A 424 13.09 10.33 7.00
CA TYR A 424 11.65 10.47 6.85
C TYR A 424 10.98 9.17 6.39
N ILE A 425 11.60 8.45 5.44
CA ILE A 425 11.11 7.15 4.99
C ILE A 425 11.12 6.15 6.15
N LEU A 426 12.15 6.15 7.01
CA LEU A 426 12.20 5.31 8.20
C LEU A 426 11.06 5.62 9.19
N ILE A 427 10.74 6.89 9.42
CA ILE A 427 9.62 7.28 10.28
C ILE A 427 8.30 6.79 9.67
N ALA A 428 8.04 7.12 8.40
CA ALA A 428 6.82 6.74 7.72
C ALA A 428 6.61 5.21 7.66
N SER A 429 7.68 4.44 7.43
CA SER A 429 7.61 2.99 7.39
C SER A 429 7.31 2.36 8.75
N ASN A 430 7.88 2.89 9.84
CA ASN A 430 7.55 2.40 11.18
C ASN A 430 6.10 2.72 11.56
N ILE A 431 5.58 3.89 11.18
CA ILE A 431 4.16 4.23 11.36
C ILE A 431 3.28 3.27 10.54
N ALA A 432 3.68 2.93 9.31
CA ALA A 432 3.01 1.92 8.50
C ALA A 432 2.97 0.53 9.18
N GLY A 433 4.03 0.17 9.92
CA GLY A 433 4.06 -1.02 10.77
C GLY A 433 2.96 -1.02 11.85
N PHE A 434 2.70 0.13 12.48
CA PHE A 434 1.62 0.27 13.47
C PHE A 434 0.24 0.05 12.84
N VAL A 435 0.05 0.49 11.59
CA VAL A 435 -1.21 0.31 10.85
C VAL A 435 -1.57 -1.15 10.67
N PHE A 436 -0.61 -2.03 10.43
CA PHE A 436 -0.88 -3.46 10.32
C PHE A 436 -1.45 -4.07 11.61
N VAL A 437 -1.08 -3.55 12.77
CA VAL A 437 -1.59 -4.06 14.04
C VAL A 437 -3.05 -3.68 14.22
N TYR A 438 -3.36 -2.40 14.28
CA TYR A 438 -4.74 -2.00 14.55
C TYR A 438 -5.67 -2.19 13.35
N GLY A 439 -5.19 -1.99 12.13
CA GLY A 439 -5.95 -2.28 10.91
C GLY A 439 -6.20 -3.78 10.73
N GLY A 440 -5.22 -4.64 11.06
CA GLY A 440 -5.39 -6.10 11.06
C GLY A 440 -6.45 -6.57 12.06
N ILE A 441 -6.42 -6.07 13.29
CA ILE A 441 -7.44 -6.36 14.32
C ILE A 441 -8.82 -5.92 13.83
N GLN A 442 -8.96 -4.70 13.29
CA GLN A 442 -10.22 -4.21 12.77
C GLN A 442 -10.71 -5.02 11.57
N THR A 443 -9.83 -5.44 10.66
CA THR A 443 -10.16 -6.29 9.52
C THR A 443 -10.75 -7.62 9.94
N LEU A 444 -10.15 -8.29 10.95
CA LEU A 444 -10.68 -9.51 11.52
C LEU A 444 -12.12 -9.31 12.01
N VAL A 445 -12.37 -8.23 12.73
CA VAL A 445 -13.72 -7.97 13.28
C VAL A 445 -14.72 -7.63 12.18
N VAL A 446 -14.37 -6.73 11.25
CA VAL A 446 -15.26 -6.31 10.15
C VAL A 446 -15.73 -7.51 9.34
N ASN A 447 -14.80 -8.37 8.90
CA ASN A 447 -15.13 -9.50 8.04
C ASN A 447 -15.90 -10.62 8.77
N ASN A 448 -15.61 -10.84 10.05
CA ASN A 448 -16.33 -11.85 10.84
C ASN A 448 -17.67 -11.35 11.41
N LYS A 449 -17.88 -10.02 11.51
CA LYS A 449 -19.11 -9.40 12.03
C LYS A 449 -20.11 -9.05 10.92
N PHE A 450 -19.64 -8.39 9.85
CA PHE A 450 -20.53 -7.78 8.85
C PHE A 450 -20.72 -8.59 7.57
N LEU A 451 -19.96 -9.66 7.35
CA LEU A 451 -20.16 -10.54 6.20
C LEU A 451 -21.10 -11.69 6.55
N PRO A 452 -21.94 -12.18 5.59
CA PRO A 452 -22.70 -13.42 5.72
C PRO A 452 -21.78 -14.61 6.01
N LYS A 453 -22.24 -15.56 6.83
CA LYS A 453 -21.46 -16.75 7.21
C LYS A 453 -20.84 -17.49 6.04
N ALA A 454 -21.54 -17.58 4.91
CA ALA A 454 -21.11 -18.30 3.71
C ALA A 454 -19.87 -17.68 3.02
N ILE A 455 -19.52 -16.42 3.33
CA ILE A 455 -18.42 -15.69 2.69
C ILE A 455 -17.41 -15.10 3.69
N ARG A 456 -17.57 -15.40 4.98
CA ARG A 456 -16.58 -15.04 6.01
C ARG A 456 -15.23 -15.69 5.72
N PRO A 457 -14.11 -15.07 6.15
CA PRO A 457 -12.81 -15.73 6.11
C PRO A 457 -12.83 -17.05 6.89
N ASN A 458 -12.13 -18.03 6.36
CA ASN A 458 -11.95 -19.30 7.05
C ASN A 458 -10.94 -19.19 8.20
N TRP A 459 -10.76 -20.26 8.98
CA TRP A 459 -9.86 -20.26 10.12
C TRP A 459 -8.41 -19.93 9.74
N PHE A 460 -7.94 -20.40 8.58
CA PHE A 460 -6.57 -20.17 8.11
C PHE A 460 -6.36 -18.72 7.67
N GLU A 461 -7.32 -18.13 6.94
CA GLU A 461 -7.28 -16.71 6.56
C GLU A 461 -7.27 -15.81 7.81
N ASN A 462 -8.10 -16.12 8.83
CA ASN A 462 -8.08 -15.43 10.12
C ASN A 462 -6.75 -15.60 10.87
N LEU A 463 -6.17 -16.81 10.87
CA LEU A 463 -4.86 -17.08 11.45
C LEU A 463 -3.76 -16.23 10.79
N MET A 464 -3.77 -16.13 9.46
CA MET A 464 -2.77 -15.33 8.72
C MET A 464 -2.84 -13.84 9.06
N ILE A 465 -4.04 -13.28 9.29
CA ILE A 465 -4.18 -11.92 9.78
C ILE A 465 -3.72 -11.80 11.24
N ALA A 466 -3.96 -12.79 12.08
CA ALA A 466 -3.41 -12.80 13.45
C ALA A 466 -1.86 -12.86 13.43
N CYS A 467 -1.27 -13.67 12.56
CA CYS A 467 0.18 -13.72 12.36
C CYS A 467 0.72 -12.35 11.89
N LEU A 468 0.03 -11.66 10.97
CA LEU A 468 0.38 -10.29 10.56
C LEU A 468 0.39 -9.34 11.76
N VAL A 469 -0.66 -9.35 12.59
CA VAL A 469 -0.77 -8.48 13.77
C VAL A 469 0.38 -8.74 14.76
N ILE A 470 0.71 -10.00 15.01
CA ILE A 470 1.80 -10.38 15.91
C ILE A 470 3.16 -9.97 15.34
N PHE A 471 3.42 -10.29 14.06
CA PHE A 471 4.68 -9.99 13.40
C PHE A 471 4.99 -8.49 13.42
N TYR A 472 4.06 -7.66 12.95
CA TYR A 472 4.24 -6.20 12.96
C TYR A 472 4.14 -5.60 14.36
N GLY A 473 3.40 -6.22 15.28
CA GLY A 473 3.35 -5.84 16.69
C GLY A 473 4.72 -5.93 17.35
N ILE A 474 5.43 -7.03 17.14
CA ILE A 474 6.79 -7.22 17.66
C ILE A 474 7.74 -6.15 17.12
N PHE A 475 7.84 -6.02 15.80
CA PHE A 475 8.74 -5.05 15.18
C PHE A 475 8.42 -3.60 15.58
N SER A 476 7.13 -3.23 15.63
CA SER A 476 6.71 -1.88 15.97
C SER A 476 6.99 -1.51 17.43
N LEU A 477 6.83 -2.44 18.36
CA LEU A 477 7.14 -2.21 19.78
C LEU A 477 8.65 -2.06 20.01
N PHE A 478 9.48 -2.90 19.38
CA PHE A 478 10.94 -2.77 19.48
C PHE A 478 11.44 -1.46 18.84
N ALA A 479 10.91 -1.10 17.67
CA ALA A 479 11.25 0.15 17.01
C ALA A 479 10.85 1.36 17.86
N MET A 480 9.64 1.35 18.45
CA MET A 480 9.16 2.43 19.32
C MET A 480 10.00 2.53 20.60
N ASN A 481 10.37 1.39 21.22
CA ASN A 481 11.26 1.39 22.39
C ASN A 481 12.62 2.02 22.07
N LYS A 482 13.19 1.72 20.91
CA LYS A 482 14.46 2.32 20.47
C LYS A 482 14.32 3.80 20.16
N ALA A 483 13.21 4.23 19.55
CA ALA A 483 12.98 5.61 19.12
C ALA A 483 12.55 6.55 20.25
N ALA A 484 11.70 6.08 21.19
CA ALA A 484 11.04 6.90 22.20
C ALA A 484 11.11 6.31 23.64
N GLY A 485 11.96 5.31 23.84
CA GLY A 485 12.14 4.65 25.15
C GLY A 485 10.92 3.84 25.60
N SER A 486 10.99 3.35 26.84
CA SER A 486 9.94 2.53 27.45
C SER A 486 8.58 3.23 27.55
N LEU A 487 8.56 4.56 27.71
CA LEU A 487 7.33 5.34 27.74
C LEU A 487 6.60 5.28 26.39
N GLY A 488 7.33 5.52 25.27
CA GLY A 488 6.76 5.43 23.94
C GLY A 488 6.22 4.03 23.61
N MET A 489 6.99 2.99 23.98
CA MET A 489 6.54 1.60 23.83
C MET A 489 5.27 1.32 24.65
N SER A 490 5.19 1.81 25.90
CA SER A 490 4.03 1.60 26.75
C SER A 490 2.77 2.30 26.21
N ILE A 491 2.92 3.52 25.68
CA ILE A 491 1.81 4.25 25.03
C ILE A 491 1.30 3.48 23.80
N LEU A 492 2.20 2.98 22.95
CA LEU A 492 1.82 2.21 21.79
C LEU A 492 1.14 0.89 22.16
N LEU A 493 1.67 0.18 23.17
CA LEU A 493 1.06 -1.05 23.69
C LEU A 493 -0.33 -0.78 24.27
N ALA A 494 -0.50 0.30 25.03
CA ALA A 494 -1.81 0.69 25.56
C ALA A 494 -2.82 0.98 24.45
N PHE A 495 -2.38 1.61 23.36
CA PHE A 495 -3.23 1.81 22.18
C PHE A 495 -3.63 0.48 21.52
N TYR A 496 -2.70 -0.46 21.35
CA TYR A 496 -3.02 -1.79 20.81
C TYR A 496 -3.99 -2.57 21.70
N ILE A 497 -3.82 -2.50 23.01
CA ILE A 497 -4.74 -3.11 23.98
C ILE A 497 -6.13 -2.47 23.88
N LEU A 498 -6.23 -1.15 23.76
CA LEU A 498 -7.50 -0.46 23.58
C LEU A 498 -8.21 -0.94 22.31
N VAL A 499 -7.50 -1.00 21.17
CA VAL A 499 -8.06 -1.51 19.91
C VAL A 499 -8.54 -2.96 20.07
N LEU A 500 -7.76 -3.81 20.73
CA LEU A 500 -8.12 -5.20 20.98
C LEU A 500 -9.36 -5.32 21.86
N VAL A 501 -9.46 -4.53 22.93
CA VAL A 501 -10.64 -4.52 23.82
C VAL A 501 -11.89 -4.10 23.07
N LEU A 502 -11.81 -3.02 22.27
CA LEU A 502 -12.94 -2.59 21.43
C LEU A 502 -13.34 -3.66 20.41
N ALA A 503 -12.36 -4.33 19.81
CA ALA A 503 -12.57 -5.43 18.88
C ALA A 503 -13.26 -6.64 19.54
N LEU A 504 -12.85 -7.01 20.76
CA LEU A 504 -13.48 -8.09 21.52
C LEU A 504 -14.93 -7.78 21.89
N VAL A 505 -15.23 -6.53 22.28
CA VAL A 505 -16.60 -6.07 22.54
C VAL A 505 -17.45 -6.15 21.27
N ASP A 506 -16.92 -5.70 20.13
CA ASP A 506 -17.61 -5.80 18.84
C ASP A 506 -17.85 -7.25 18.42
N PHE A 507 -16.88 -8.12 18.64
CA PHE A 507 -17.00 -9.53 18.33
C PHE A 507 -18.04 -10.25 19.23
N ALA A 508 -18.09 -9.91 20.50
CA ALA A 508 -19.10 -10.42 21.42
C ALA A 508 -20.53 -10.03 20.99
N LYS A 509 -20.71 -8.80 20.46
CA LYS A 509 -22.00 -8.29 19.99
C LYS A 509 -22.31 -8.59 18.51
N ARG A 510 -21.53 -9.45 17.84
CA ARG A 510 -21.71 -9.74 16.40
C ARG A 510 -23.06 -10.32 16.03
N LYS A 511 -23.72 -11.06 16.93
CA LYS A 511 -25.06 -11.64 16.69
C LYS A 511 -26.16 -10.57 16.70
N GLU A 512 -25.99 -9.48 17.46
CA GLU A 512 -26.99 -8.41 17.63
C GLU A 512 -26.81 -7.31 16.57
N GLU A 513 -25.56 -6.98 16.24
CA GLU A 513 -25.19 -5.82 15.42
C GLU A 513 -24.52 -6.20 14.08
N GLY A 514 -24.29 -7.49 13.84
CA GLY A 514 -23.67 -8.01 12.63
C GLY A 514 -24.63 -8.20 11.46
N TYR A 515 -24.19 -8.98 10.46
CA TYR A 515 -25.04 -9.38 9.36
C TYR A 515 -26.20 -10.24 9.90
N PRO A 516 -27.46 -9.93 9.57
CA PRO A 516 -28.62 -10.74 9.99
C PRO A 516 -28.54 -12.11 9.30
N GLU A 517 -28.48 -13.17 10.10
CA GLU A 517 -28.44 -14.58 9.64
C GLU A 517 -29.86 -15.15 9.51
#